data_04aae640ce2e16d5a65bc3a7fc5f8111
#
_entry.id   04aae640ce2e16d5a65bc3a7fc5f8111
#
_cell.length_a   1.000
_cell.length_b   1.000
_cell.length_c   1.000
_cell.angle_alpha   90.00
_cell.angle_beta   90.00
_cell.angle_gamma   90.00
#
_symmetry.space_group_name_H-M   'P 1'
#
loop_
_entity.id
_entity.type
_entity.pdbx_description
1 polymer ?
#
loop_
_entity_poly.entity_id
_entity_poly.type
_entity_poly.pdbx_seq_one_letter_code
_entity_poly.pdbx_strand_id
1 'polypeptide(L)'
;MKEFLQNKLNLILCIVFVIIIISLAEIKFWPWYEKTTQKAEFNSESFFDNLKVISWTILQWPSNDLYSRYWEFLKNTDEYLKLETYDFTNNFFKARFQNLSNIWLPVNIILENNKYQQYQNTFRDLQNYFSWDENIELRSDDQMWTTYVHAKITLNENDFRVQTANLTKSSFESNREHFFYSEDKEFHDSLNQLFDADWVWDDLSTLNLHPNLVVCPLNCREVIKTLLESAEKSIAIQTQYIVDDEILDILHKKSSEVDMAIIVANTDDNYDLISYFWPWIARTLKSHYNHTKMILVDEKYLLLGSMNLSANSLDKNREIWIILMDTRHIADFEKWFKKDWESSI
;
A
#
# COMPACT_ATOMS: atom_id res chain seq x y z
N MET A 1 26.21 13.10 59.50
CA MET A 1 25.49 11.79 59.52
C MET A 1 24.05 11.93 59.04
N LYS A 2 23.23 12.91 59.53
CA LYS A 2 21.85 13.12 59.06
C LYS A 2 21.76 13.45 57.55
N GLU A 3 22.61 14.35 57.08
CA GLU A 3 22.62 14.79 55.67
C GLU A 3 23.04 13.68 54.69
N PHE A 4 23.99 12.85 55.08
CA PHE A 4 24.41 11.67 54.32
C PHE A 4 23.30 10.60 54.21
N LEU A 5 22.53 10.41 55.27
CA LEU A 5 21.36 9.49 55.26
C LEU A 5 20.23 10.05 54.42
N GLN A 6 20.00 11.36 54.42
CA GLN A 6 18.99 12.01 53.61
C GLN A 6 19.32 11.90 52.10
N ASN A 7 20.59 12.11 51.75
CA ASN A 7 21.03 11.97 50.34
C ASN A 7 20.92 10.53 49.82
N LYS A 8 21.23 9.52 50.65
CA LYS A 8 21.00 8.13 50.32
C LYS A 8 19.52 7.79 50.14
N LEU A 9 18.64 8.30 51.01
CA LEU A 9 17.21 8.09 50.91
C LEU A 9 16.64 8.73 49.64
N ASN A 10 17.06 9.93 49.28
CA ASN A 10 16.66 10.62 48.07
C ASN A 10 17.11 9.85 46.81
N LEU A 11 18.34 9.31 46.83
CA LEU A 11 18.83 8.49 45.72
C LEU A 11 18.02 7.19 45.55
N ILE A 12 17.68 6.51 46.64
CA ILE A 12 16.83 5.31 46.59
C ILE A 12 15.42 5.63 46.08
N LEU A 13 14.84 6.75 46.51
CA LEU A 13 13.53 7.19 46.01
C LEU A 13 13.55 7.53 44.52
N CYS A 14 14.62 8.17 44.01
CA CYS A 14 14.79 8.41 42.60
C CYS A 14 14.92 7.10 41.79
N ILE A 15 15.69 6.12 42.28
CA ILE A 15 15.85 4.81 41.64
C ILE A 15 14.52 4.06 41.59
N VAL A 16 13.78 4.03 42.71
CA VAL A 16 12.45 3.40 42.79
C VAL A 16 11.47 4.09 41.84
N PHE A 17 11.49 5.43 41.76
CA PHE A 17 10.63 6.19 40.85
C PHE A 17 10.95 5.90 39.37
N VAL A 18 12.24 5.81 39.02
CA VAL A 18 12.68 5.43 37.65
C VAL A 18 12.25 3.99 37.31
N ILE A 19 12.40 3.05 38.25
CA ILE A 19 11.96 1.64 38.06
C ILE A 19 10.44 1.59 37.86
N ILE A 20 9.66 2.34 38.64
CA ILE A 20 8.20 2.42 38.50
C ILE A 20 7.82 3.01 37.12
N ILE A 21 8.50 4.06 36.65
CA ILE A 21 8.25 4.65 35.33
C ILE A 21 8.58 3.64 34.23
N ILE A 22 9.71 2.94 34.32
CA ILE A 22 10.10 1.91 33.36
C ILE A 22 9.08 0.77 33.35
N SER A 23 8.68 0.26 34.52
CA SER A 23 7.67 -0.78 34.63
C SER A 23 6.28 -0.35 34.13
N LEU A 24 5.89 0.92 34.36
CA LEU A 24 4.64 1.47 33.83
C LEU A 24 4.71 1.70 32.31
N ALA A 25 5.89 2.04 31.79
CA ALA A 25 6.13 2.12 30.35
C ALA A 25 6.09 0.73 29.72
N GLU A 26 6.72 -0.27 30.33
CA GLU A 26 6.65 -1.66 29.86
C GLU A 26 5.22 -2.21 29.92
N ILE A 27 4.44 -1.93 30.98
CA ILE A 27 3.03 -2.35 31.11
C ILE A 27 2.15 -1.65 30.05
N LYS A 28 2.47 -0.42 29.64
CA LYS A 28 1.74 0.26 28.55
C LYS A 28 2.21 -0.13 27.16
N PHE A 29 3.50 -0.42 26.98
CA PHE A 29 4.07 -0.78 25.67
C PHE A 29 3.94 -2.27 25.34
N TRP A 30 3.99 -3.17 26.32
CA TRP A 30 3.98 -4.61 26.11
C TRP A 30 2.71 -5.16 25.44
N PRO A 31 1.50 -4.79 25.84
CA PRO A 31 0.29 -5.22 25.13
C PRO A 31 0.19 -4.71 23.69
N TRP A 32 0.81 -3.57 23.42
CA TRP A 32 0.81 -2.96 22.11
C TRP A 32 1.82 -3.63 21.17
N TYR A 33 2.97 -4.01 21.64
CA TYR A 33 3.97 -4.76 20.85
C TYR A 33 3.47 -6.15 20.43
N GLU A 34 2.79 -6.87 21.31
CA GLU A 34 2.17 -8.15 20.98
C GLU A 34 0.97 -8.02 20.03
N LYS A 35 0.18 -6.94 20.13
CA LYS A 35 -0.91 -6.67 19.18
C LYS A 35 -0.41 -6.44 17.76
N THR A 36 0.74 -5.79 17.57
CA THR A 36 1.32 -5.54 16.24
C THR A 36 1.90 -6.78 15.57
N THR A 37 2.10 -7.86 16.32
CA THR A 37 2.63 -9.14 15.80
C THR A 37 1.54 -10.20 15.56
N GLN A 38 0.27 -9.91 15.87
CA GLN A 38 -0.83 -10.81 15.53
C GLN A 38 -1.07 -10.77 14.02
N LYS A 39 -0.32 -11.59 13.30
CA LYS A 39 -0.64 -11.93 11.91
C LYS A 39 -1.94 -12.73 11.94
N ALA A 40 -2.84 -12.44 10.99
CA ALA A 40 -4.00 -13.31 10.78
C ALA A 40 -3.50 -14.74 10.47
N GLU A 41 -4.19 -15.77 10.97
CA GLU A 41 -3.88 -17.14 10.57
C GLU A 41 -4.09 -17.27 9.08
N PHE A 42 -3.00 -17.46 8.34
CA PHE A 42 -3.02 -17.64 6.90
C PHE A 42 -2.98 -19.15 6.59
N ASN A 43 -4.02 -19.65 5.93
CA ASN A 43 -4.09 -21.04 5.47
C ASN A 43 -3.79 -21.12 3.97
N SER A 44 -2.56 -21.49 3.63
CA SER A 44 -2.10 -21.60 2.24
C SER A 44 -2.84 -22.71 1.46
N GLU A 45 -3.30 -23.78 2.11
CA GLU A 45 -3.98 -24.91 1.46
C GLU A 45 -5.37 -24.51 0.92
N SER A 46 -6.10 -23.65 1.64
CA SER A 46 -7.43 -23.18 1.23
C SER A 46 -7.40 -21.81 0.54
N PHE A 47 -6.25 -21.17 0.43
CA PHE A 47 -6.13 -19.82 -0.08
C PHE A 47 -6.71 -19.66 -1.49
N PHE A 48 -6.27 -20.50 -2.43
CA PHE A 48 -6.71 -20.42 -3.83
C PHE A 48 -8.19 -20.73 -4.00
N ASP A 49 -8.75 -21.64 -3.21
CA ASP A 49 -10.15 -22.07 -3.26
C ASP A 49 -11.12 -20.97 -2.81
N ASN A 50 -10.65 -20.05 -1.98
CA ASN A 50 -11.44 -18.95 -1.46
C ASN A 50 -11.45 -17.71 -2.38
N LEU A 51 -10.54 -17.62 -3.36
CA LEU A 51 -10.48 -16.47 -4.26
C LEU A 51 -11.71 -16.40 -5.17
N LYS A 52 -12.22 -15.18 -5.38
CA LYS A 52 -13.41 -14.89 -6.17
C LYS A 52 -13.06 -14.17 -7.47
N VAL A 53 -13.84 -14.39 -8.52
CA VAL A 53 -13.78 -13.58 -9.74
C VAL A 53 -14.58 -12.30 -9.49
N ILE A 54 -13.92 -11.16 -9.57
CA ILE A 54 -14.50 -9.83 -9.35
C ILE A 54 -14.61 -9.12 -10.70
N SER A 55 -15.71 -8.43 -10.94
CA SER A 55 -15.85 -7.55 -12.11
C SER A 55 -15.17 -6.21 -11.84
N TRP A 56 -14.29 -5.77 -12.76
CA TRP A 56 -13.46 -4.61 -12.56
C TRP A 56 -12.87 -4.04 -13.85
N THR A 57 -12.23 -2.87 -13.75
CA THR A 57 -11.50 -2.23 -14.85
C THR A 57 -10.11 -1.83 -14.41
N ILE A 58 -9.10 -2.12 -15.23
CA ILE A 58 -7.74 -1.58 -15.08
C ILE A 58 -7.47 -0.49 -16.12
N LEU A 59 -6.72 0.51 -15.70
CA LEU A 59 -6.13 1.52 -16.57
C LEU A 59 -4.63 1.56 -16.39
N GLN A 60 -3.89 1.50 -17.50
CA GLN A 60 -2.45 1.77 -17.48
C GLN A 60 -2.19 3.25 -17.77
N TRP A 61 -1.24 3.82 -17.06
CA TRP A 61 -0.81 5.20 -17.21
C TRP A 61 0.64 5.31 -17.76
N PRO A 62 1.01 6.32 -18.56
CA PRO A 62 0.20 7.46 -18.97
C PRO A 62 -0.88 7.14 -20.00
N SER A 63 -2.07 7.74 -19.84
CA SER A 63 -3.13 7.80 -20.85
C SER A 63 -3.78 9.20 -20.84
N ASN A 64 -4.49 9.57 -21.91
CA ASN A 64 -5.00 10.94 -22.04
C ASN A 64 -6.27 11.21 -21.21
N ASP A 65 -6.87 10.21 -20.61
CA ASP A 65 -8.20 10.30 -20.00
C ASP A 65 -8.24 10.07 -18.48
N LEU A 66 -7.09 9.83 -17.82
CA LEU A 66 -7.06 9.49 -16.40
C LEU A 66 -7.65 10.58 -15.49
N TYR A 67 -7.27 11.85 -15.72
CA TYR A 67 -7.85 12.96 -14.96
C TYR A 67 -9.36 13.05 -15.13
N SER A 68 -9.88 12.85 -16.35
CA SER A 68 -11.31 12.88 -16.62
C SER A 68 -12.04 11.70 -15.94
N ARG A 69 -11.48 10.50 -15.99
CA ARG A 69 -12.05 9.32 -15.33
C ARG A 69 -12.06 9.44 -13.82
N TYR A 70 -10.98 9.99 -13.25
CA TYR A 70 -10.96 10.23 -11.81
C TYR A 70 -11.95 11.34 -11.42
N TRP A 71 -12.10 12.35 -12.28
CA TRP A 71 -13.08 13.40 -12.07
C TRP A 71 -14.53 12.89 -12.16
N GLU A 72 -14.84 11.98 -13.10
CA GLU A 72 -16.17 11.33 -13.16
C GLU A 72 -16.48 10.57 -11.86
N PHE A 73 -15.51 9.85 -11.32
CA PHE A 73 -15.67 9.21 -10.02
C PHE A 73 -16.01 10.22 -8.90
N LEU A 74 -15.23 11.31 -8.79
CA LEU A 74 -15.49 12.33 -7.77
C LEU A 74 -16.84 13.04 -7.95
N LYS A 75 -17.27 13.25 -9.19
CA LYS A 75 -18.60 13.86 -9.48
C LYS A 75 -19.78 12.98 -9.09
N ASN A 76 -19.58 11.68 -9.10
CA ASN A 76 -20.61 10.69 -8.76
C ASN A 76 -20.56 10.31 -7.28
N THR A 77 -19.91 11.11 -6.44
CA THR A 77 -19.87 10.95 -4.99
C THR A 77 -20.99 11.79 -4.38
N ASP A 78 -21.92 11.13 -3.69
CA ASP A 78 -23.14 11.75 -3.14
C ASP A 78 -23.21 11.73 -1.60
N GLU A 79 -22.55 10.76 -0.93
CA GLU A 79 -22.65 10.60 0.52
C GLU A 79 -21.35 10.88 1.26
N TYR A 80 -20.23 10.31 0.80
CA TYR A 80 -18.91 10.50 1.41
C TYR A 80 -17.76 10.22 0.44
N LEU A 81 -16.58 10.78 0.74
CA LEU A 81 -15.33 10.41 0.10
C LEU A 81 -14.30 10.00 1.15
N LYS A 82 -13.71 8.83 0.98
CA LYS A 82 -12.61 8.33 1.82
C LYS A 82 -11.36 8.16 0.97
N LEU A 83 -10.22 8.64 1.47
CA LEU A 83 -8.92 8.55 0.83
C LEU A 83 -7.87 8.07 1.83
N GLU A 84 -7.12 7.04 1.46
CA GLU A 84 -5.90 6.67 2.16
C GLU A 84 -4.74 6.70 1.17
N THR A 85 -3.70 7.50 1.45
CA THR A 85 -2.60 7.70 0.50
C THR A 85 -1.30 8.12 1.19
N TYR A 86 -0.17 7.82 0.53
CA TYR A 86 1.16 8.22 1.00
C TYR A 86 1.47 9.68 0.69
N ASP A 87 1.12 10.18 -0.51
CA ASP A 87 1.43 11.54 -0.94
C ASP A 87 0.27 12.17 -1.72
N PHE A 88 -0.04 13.44 -1.39
CA PHE A 88 -1.13 14.19 -1.98
C PHE A 88 -0.71 15.65 -2.25
N THR A 89 -0.09 15.89 -3.37
CA THR A 89 0.45 17.22 -3.75
C THR A 89 -0.23 17.84 -4.96
N ASN A 90 -1.01 17.06 -5.73
CA ASN A 90 -1.62 17.53 -6.98
C ASN A 90 -2.78 18.52 -6.75
N ASN A 91 -2.59 19.76 -7.22
CA ASN A 91 -3.56 20.84 -7.06
C ASN A 91 -4.91 20.57 -7.77
N PHE A 92 -4.91 19.76 -8.83
CA PHE A 92 -6.17 19.35 -9.48
C PHE A 92 -7.08 18.63 -8.49
N PHE A 93 -6.56 17.68 -7.72
CA PHE A 93 -7.35 16.94 -6.72
C PHE A 93 -7.67 17.79 -5.50
N LYS A 94 -6.72 18.59 -5.01
CA LYS A 94 -6.98 19.51 -3.88
C LYS A 94 -8.22 20.37 -4.13
N ALA A 95 -8.30 21.00 -5.31
CA ALA A 95 -9.43 21.85 -5.67
C ALA A 95 -10.75 21.05 -5.80
N ARG A 96 -10.72 19.78 -6.24
CA ARG A 96 -11.93 18.94 -6.37
C ARG A 96 -12.42 18.46 -5.02
N PHE A 97 -11.53 18.08 -4.12
CA PHE A 97 -11.90 17.71 -2.77
C PHE A 97 -12.52 18.91 -2.02
N GLN A 98 -11.96 20.11 -2.20
CA GLN A 98 -12.56 21.35 -1.69
C GLN A 98 -13.95 21.61 -2.29
N ASN A 99 -14.17 21.34 -3.58
CA ASN A 99 -15.50 21.47 -4.18
C ASN A 99 -16.52 20.51 -3.57
N LEU A 100 -16.12 19.28 -3.22
CA LEU A 100 -17.00 18.33 -2.51
C LEU A 100 -17.34 18.85 -1.11
N SER A 101 -16.35 19.34 -0.36
CA SER A 101 -16.58 19.98 0.93
C SER A 101 -17.56 21.17 0.86
N ASN A 102 -17.45 22.00 -0.18
CA ASN A 102 -18.33 23.15 -0.39
C ASN A 102 -19.80 22.80 -0.62
N ILE A 103 -20.11 21.56 -1.00
CA ILE A 103 -21.48 21.03 -1.11
C ILE A 103 -21.86 20.15 0.09
N TRP A 104 -21.15 20.29 1.22
CA TRP A 104 -21.37 19.61 2.50
C TRP A 104 -21.09 18.10 2.49
N LEU A 105 -20.34 17.60 1.53
CA LEU A 105 -19.98 16.20 1.45
C LEU A 105 -18.80 15.91 2.39
N PRO A 106 -18.92 14.92 3.31
CA PRO A 106 -17.83 14.53 4.19
C PRO A 106 -16.66 13.92 3.39
N VAL A 107 -15.44 14.42 3.64
CA VAL A 107 -14.20 13.92 3.03
C VAL A 107 -13.22 13.53 4.14
N ASN A 108 -12.91 12.25 4.24
CA ASN A 108 -12.00 11.69 5.23
C ASN A 108 -10.69 11.26 4.57
N ILE A 109 -9.57 11.79 5.03
CA ILE A 109 -8.26 11.54 4.45
C ILE A 109 -7.31 10.99 5.50
N ILE A 110 -6.76 9.79 5.27
CA ILE A 110 -5.60 9.28 6.00
C ILE A 110 -4.37 9.52 5.12
N LEU A 111 -3.38 10.24 5.65
CA LEU A 111 -2.18 10.61 4.93
C LEU A 111 -0.92 10.35 5.76
N GLU A 112 0.10 9.83 5.09
CA GLU A 112 1.45 9.72 5.66
C GLU A 112 1.95 11.08 6.16
N ASN A 113 2.36 11.13 7.44
CA ASN A 113 2.93 12.32 8.06
C ASN A 113 4.46 12.34 7.98
N ASN A 114 5.05 11.98 6.93
CA ASN A 114 6.47 11.82 6.63
C ASN A 114 7.43 12.58 7.58
N LYS A 115 7.59 12.08 8.80
CA LYS A 115 8.38 12.68 9.89
C LYS A 115 9.87 12.85 9.55
N TYR A 116 10.34 12.08 8.55
CA TYR A 116 11.75 12.00 8.20
C TYR A 116 12.13 12.94 7.04
N GLN A 117 11.17 13.50 6.32
CA GLN A 117 11.46 14.49 5.27
C GLN A 117 11.51 15.91 5.86
N GLN A 118 12.71 16.38 6.14
CA GLN A 118 12.96 17.72 6.72
C GLN A 118 12.44 18.89 5.87
N TYR A 119 12.13 18.69 4.58
CA TYR A 119 11.88 19.78 3.63
C TYR A 119 10.47 19.81 3.04
N GLN A 120 9.69 18.75 3.08
CA GLN A 120 8.31 18.72 2.58
C GLN A 120 7.44 17.87 3.50
N ASN A 121 6.68 18.50 4.36
CA ASN A 121 5.65 17.83 5.14
C ASN A 121 4.31 17.99 4.41
N THR A 122 4.00 17.05 3.54
CA THR A 122 2.77 17.04 2.75
C THR A 122 1.52 17.06 3.62
N PHE A 123 1.54 16.36 4.75
CA PHE A 123 0.43 16.36 5.71
C PHE A 123 0.14 17.78 6.22
N ARG A 124 1.15 18.50 6.70
CA ARG A 124 1.00 19.87 7.20
C ARG A 124 0.56 20.83 6.09
N ASP A 125 1.08 20.67 4.88
CA ASP A 125 0.71 21.51 3.75
C ASP A 125 -0.75 21.31 3.33
N LEU A 126 -1.24 20.07 3.37
CA LEU A 126 -2.66 19.75 3.16
C LEU A 126 -3.54 20.23 4.31
N GLN A 127 -3.11 20.06 5.55
CA GLN A 127 -3.81 20.59 6.72
C GLN A 127 -3.99 22.10 6.63
N ASN A 128 -2.96 22.82 6.21
CA ASN A 128 -3.05 24.27 5.97
C ASN A 128 -3.97 24.61 4.80
N TYR A 129 -3.90 23.83 3.69
CA TYR A 129 -4.71 24.06 2.51
C TYR A 129 -6.21 23.89 2.80
N PHE A 130 -6.60 22.85 3.56
CA PHE A 130 -7.97 22.56 3.93
C PHE A 130 -8.41 23.14 5.28
N SER A 131 -7.64 24.04 5.87
CA SER A 131 -7.88 24.56 7.23
C SER A 131 -9.24 25.26 7.44
N TRP A 132 -9.89 25.67 6.35
CA TRP A 132 -11.20 26.33 6.36
C TRP A 132 -12.35 25.45 5.85
N ASP A 133 -12.05 24.18 5.50
CA ASP A 133 -13.01 23.24 4.96
C ASP A 133 -13.54 22.35 6.08
N GLU A 134 -14.70 22.70 6.65
CA GLU A 134 -15.28 22.01 7.82
C GLU A 134 -15.68 20.56 7.54
N ASN A 135 -15.86 20.18 6.28
CA ASN A 135 -16.25 18.84 5.86
C ASN A 135 -15.07 17.98 5.41
N ILE A 136 -13.82 18.49 5.50
CA ILE A 136 -12.61 17.69 5.23
C ILE A 136 -11.91 17.40 6.56
N GLU A 137 -11.86 16.13 6.95
CA GLU A 137 -11.08 15.69 8.10
C GLU A 137 -9.82 14.97 7.60
N LEU A 138 -8.66 15.44 8.09
CA LEU A 138 -7.35 14.90 7.76
C LEU A 138 -6.74 14.25 9.00
N ARG A 139 -6.40 12.96 8.92
CA ARG A 139 -5.68 12.22 9.96
C ARG A 139 -4.32 11.78 9.48
N SER A 140 -3.33 11.86 10.38
CA SER A 140 -2.01 11.31 10.13
C SER A 140 -1.95 9.84 10.52
N ASP A 141 -0.97 9.13 9.97
CA ASP A 141 -0.62 7.76 10.32
C ASP A 141 0.07 7.61 11.70
N ASP A 142 0.32 8.72 12.40
CA ASP A 142 1.12 8.76 13.64
C ASP A 142 0.66 7.79 14.75
N GLN A 143 -0.59 7.38 14.73
CA GLN A 143 -1.18 6.47 15.71
C GLN A 143 -1.49 5.09 15.12
N MET A 144 -1.27 4.89 13.83
CA MET A 144 -1.36 3.59 13.21
C MET A 144 -0.17 2.72 13.63
N TRP A 145 -0.40 1.41 13.65
CA TRP A 145 0.59 0.40 14.04
C TRP A 145 1.64 0.11 12.96
N THR A 146 1.66 0.90 11.92
CA THR A 146 2.52 0.72 10.74
C THR A 146 3.63 1.76 10.72
N THR A 147 4.71 1.45 10.00
CA THR A 147 5.82 2.39 9.82
C THR A 147 5.41 3.55 8.91
N TYR A 148 4.69 3.25 7.82
CA TYR A 148 4.14 4.21 6.87
C TYR A 148 2.74 3.79 6.44
N VAL A 149 1.88 4.76 6.17
CA VAL A 149 0.71 4.58 5.34
C VAL A 149 1.13 4.71 3.88
N HIS A 150 1.25 3.59 3.21
CA HIS A 150 1.64 3.55 1.81
C HIS A 150 0.53 2.96 0.90
N ALA A 151 -0.63 2.65 1.46
CA ALA A 151 -1.85 2.35 0.72
C ALA A 151 -2.23 3.50 -0.21
N LYS A 152 -2.95 3.20 -1.28
CA LYS A 152 -3.45 4.17 -2.24
C LYS A 152 -4.84 3.75 -2.68
N ILE A 153 -5.82 4.08 -1.84
CA ILE A 153 -7.23 3.80 -2.09
C ILE A 153 -8.07 5.06 -2.04
N THR A 154 -9.09 5.09 -2.85
CA THR A 154 -10.15 6.10 -2.78
C THR A 154 -11.48 5.40 -2.93
N LEU A 155 -12.44 5.68 -2.08
CA LEU A 155 -13.77 5.08 -2.13
C LEU A 155 -14.85 6.11 -1.82
N ASN A 156 -15.99 5.94 -2.45
CA ASN A 156 -17.23 6.62 -2.14
C ASN A 156 -18.30 5.57 -1.78
N GLU A 157 -19.57 5.92 -1.68
CA GLU A 157 -20.67 5.01 -1.31
C GLU A 157 -20.94 3.90 -2.34
N ASN A 158 -20.50 4.06 -3.60
CA ASN A 158 -20.86 3.16 -4.70
C ASN A 158 -19.67 2.37 -5.27
N ASP A 159 -18.52 3.00 -5.38
CA ASP A 159 -17.36 2.39 -6.03
C ASP A 159 -16.03 2.75 -5.35
N PHE A 160 -14.95 2.10 -5.76
CA PHE A 160 -13.63 2.30 -5.17
C PHE A 160 -12.53 2.29 -6.23
N ARG A 161 -11.37 2.82 -5.83
CA ARG A 161 -10.12 2.83 -6.58
C ARG A 161 -9.02 2.23 -5.73
N VAL A 162 -8.30 1.24 -6.26
CA VAL A 162 -7.00 0.80 -5.74
C VAL A 162 -5.96 1.10 -6.81
N GLN A 163 -4.87 1.71 -6.43
CA GLN A 163 -3.92 2.21 -7.42
C GLN A 163 -2.47 2.07 -6.96
N THR A 164 -1.55 2.11 -7.92
CA THR A 164 -0.11 2.19 -7.62
C THR A 164 0.33 3.64 -7.39
N ALA A 165 -0.45 4.59 -7.89
CA ALA A 165 -0.20 6.02 -7.96
C ALA A 165 -0.50 6.76 -6.65
N ASN A 166 0.36 7.69 -6.29
CA ASN A 166 0.03 8.76 -5.35
C ASN A 166 -0.82 9.85 -6.02
N LEU A 167 -1.48 10.71 -5.27
CA LEU A 167 -2.16 11.89 -5.82
C LEU A 167 -1.16 13.04 -6.10
N THR A 168 -0.14 12.76 -6.91
CA THR A 168 0.90 13.69 -7.31
C THR A 168 0.84 14.00 -8.81
N LYS A 169 1.48 15.09 -9.22
CA LYS A 169 1.57 15.44 -10.65
C LYS A 169 2.33 14.38 -11.43
N SER A 170 3.47 13.91 -10.91
CA SER A 170 4.30 12.90 -11.59
C SER A 170 3.55 11.58 -11.78
N SER A 171 2.79 11.12 -10.79
CA SER A 171 1.97 9.92 -10.91
C SER A 171 0.90 10.01 -12.01
N PHE A 172 0.37 11.21 -12.26
CA PHE A 172 -0.69 11.44 -13.25
C PHE A 172 -0.19 11.92 -14.62
N GLU A 173 1.08 12.25 -14.78
CA GLU A 173 1.58 12.83 -16.03
C GLU A 173 2.78 12.11 -16.64
N SER A 174 3.61 11.41 -15.83
CA SER A 174 4.89 10.89 -16.32
C SER A 174 5.28 9.49 -15.87
N ASN A 175 4.81 9.02 -14.70
CA ASN A 175 5.16 7.70 -14.23
C ASN A 175 4.41 6.60 -15.00
N ARG A 176 4.96 5.39 -15.00
CA ARG A 176 4.19 4.18 -15.32
C ARG A 176 3.45 3.75 -14.05
N GLU A 177 2.13 3.83 -14.09
CA GLU A 177 1.22 3.52 -13.00
C GLU A 177 0.06 2.66 -13.50
N HIS A 178 -0.66 2.01 -12.57
CA HIS A 178 -1.90 1.31 -12.85
C HIS A 178 -2.98 1.71 -11.85
N PHE A 179 -4.21 1.76 -12.35
CA PHE A 179 -5.41 2.11 -11.57
C PHE A 179 -6.42 1.01 -11.77
N PHE A 180 -6.91 0.49 -10.69
CA PHE A 180 -8.00 -0.46 -10.64
C PHE A 180 -9.23 0.19 -10.03
N TYR A 181 -10.39 -0.07 -10.60
CA TYR A 181 -11.67 0.34 -10.02
C TYR A 181 -12.76 -0.69 -10.27
N SER A 182 -13.70 -0.79 -9.33
CA SER A 182 -14.83 -1.71 -9.36
C SER A 182 -16.00 -1.16 -8.56
N GLU A 183 -17.19 -1.64 -8.90
CA GLU A 183 -18.44 -1.44 -8.16
C GLU A 183 -18.82 -2.75 -7.42
N ASP A 184 -17.89 -3.69 -7.26
CA ASP A 184 -18.14 -4.91 -6.51
C ASP A 184 -18.43 -4.60 -5.05
N LYS A 185 -19.67 -4.87 -4.64
CA LYS A 185 -20.15 -4.45 -3.33
C LYS A 185 -19.44 -5.16 -2.16
N GLU A 186 -19.16 -6.44 -2.30
CA GLU A 186 -18.53 -7.22 -1.22
C GLU A 186 -17.09 -6.76 -0.99
N PHE A 187 -16.38 -6.47 -2.08
CA PHE A 187 -15.04 -5.91 -2.00
C PHE A 187 -15.04 -4.47 -1.47
N HIS A 188 -15.97 -3.66 -1.95
CA HIS A 188 -16.18 -2.29 -1.45
C HIS A 188 -16.44 -2.26 0.06
N ASP A 189 -17.37 -3.11 0.55
CA ASP A 189 -17.70 -3.20 1.98
C ASP A 189 -16.45 -3.58 2.81
N SER A 190 -15.59 -4.47 2.27
CA SER A 190 -14.32 -4.83 2.94
C SER A 190 -13.32 -3.68 2.98
N LEU A 191 -13.16 -2.92 1.89
CA LEU A 191 -12.30 -1.73 1.88
C LEU A 191 -12.84 -0.64 2.80
N ASN A 192 -14.15 -0.47 2.86
CA ASN A 192 -14.78 0.49 3.74
C ASN A 192 -14.56 0.13 5.23
N GLN A 193 -14.73 -1.14 5.60
CA GLN A 193 -14.42 -1.63 6.95
C GLN A 193 -12.94 -1.45 7.31
N LEU A 194 -12.03 -1.72 6.36
CA LEU A 194 -10.60 -1.53 6.55
C LEU A 194 -10.27 -0.05 6.80
N PHE A 195 -10.80 0.85 5.94
CA PHE A 195 -10.60 2.27 6.11
C PHE A 195 -11.11 2.77 7.46
N ASP A 196 -12.32 2.33 7.87
CA ASP A 196 -12.93 2.76 9.13
C ASP A 196 -12.13 2.27 10.35
N ALA A 197 -11.57 1.06 10.29
CA ALA A 197 -10.68 0.56 11.32
C ALA A 197 -9.36 1.35 11.37
N ASP A 198 -8.73 1.63 10.22
CA ASP A 198 -7.55 2.49 10.14
C ASP A 198 -7.83 3.91 10.60
N TRP A 199 -9.05 4.43 10.33
CA TRP A 199 -9.48 5.75 10.76
C TRP A 199 -9.52 5.91 12.27
N VAL A 200 -9.90 4.88 13.01
CA VAL A 200 -9.97 4.89 14.48
C VAL A 200 -8.82 4.12 15.14
N TRP A 201 -7.86 3.63 14.35
CA TRP A 201 -6.70 2.82 14.79
C TRP A 201 -7.10 1.53 15.50
N ASP A 202 -8.14 0.88 15.00
CA ASP A 202 -8.66 -0.38 15.58
C ASP A 202 -7.85 -1.61 15.12
N ASP A 203 -8.11 -2.74 15.75
CA ASP A 203 -7.46 -4.02 15.46
C ASP A 203 -8.06 -4.66 14.19
N LEU A 204 -7.24 -4.82 13.17
CA LEU A 204 -7.66 -5.41 11.90
C LEU A 204 -7.83 -6.93 11.95
N SER A 205 -7.29 -7.61 12.96
CA SER A 205 -7.34 -9.08 13.05
C SER A 205 -8.76 -9.63 13.22
N THR A 206 -9.70 -8.76 13.59
CA THR A 206 -11.13 -9.10 13.78
C THR A 206 -11.97 -8.87 12.53
N LEU A 207 -11.42 -8.25 11.49
CA LEU A 207 -12.15 -7.93 10.27
C LEU A 207 -12.32 -9.17 9.39
N ASN A 208 -13.53 -9.36 8.87
CA ASN A 208 -13.80 -10.35 7.84
C ASN A 208 -13.64 -9.72 6.46
N LEU A 209 -12.40 -9.67 5.98
CA LEU A 209 -12.07 -9.04 4.71
C LEU A 209 -12.33 -9.97 3.53
N HIS A 210 -12.60 -9.37 2.37
CA HIS A 210 -12.75 -10.11 1.10
C HIS A 210 -11.50 -10.95 0.82
N PRO A 211 -11.62 -12.23 0.39
CA PRO A 211 -10.48 -13.14 0.21
C PRO A 211 -9.44 -12.67 -0.81
N ASN A 212 -9.84 -11.83 -1.76
CA ASN A 212 -8.92 -11.24 -2.74
C ASN A 212 -8.19 -9.99 -2.23
N LEU A 213 -8.50 -9.51 -1.02
CA LEU A 213 -7.86 -8.34 -0.43
C LEU A 213 -6.61 -8.73 0.34
N VAL A 214 -5.48 -8.17 -0.05
CA VAL A 214 -4.18 -8.39 0.60
C VAL A 214 -3.80 -7.11 1.35
N VAL A 215 -3.64 -7.22 2.66
CA VAL A 215 -3.40 -6.09 3.55
C VAL A 215 -2.09 -6.28 4.32
N CYS A 216 -1.15 -5.35 4.15
CA CYS A 216 0.09 -5.35 4.93
C CYS A 216 -0.07 -4.53 6.23
N PRO A 217 0.58 -4.96 7.31
CA PRO A 217 1.42 -6.16 7.45
C PRO A 217 0.65 -7.44 7.84
N LEU A 218 -0.68 -7.47 7.64
CA LEU A 218 -1.56 -8.53 8.15
C LEU A 218 -1.27 -9.90 7.48
N ASN A 219 -1.29 -9.98 6.14
CA ASN A 219 -1.17 -11.23 5.38
C ASN A 219 -0.27 -11.16 4.14
N CYS A 220 0.30 -10.00 3.82
CA CYS A 220 1.02 -9.76 2.55
C CYS A 220 2.14 -10.76 2.28
N ARG A 221 3.06 -10.91 3.20
CA ARG A 221 4.24 -11.75 3.01
C ARG A 221 3.84 -13.18 2.65
N GLU A 222 2.92 -13.75 3.43
CA GLU A 222 2.49 -15.14 3.22
C GLU A 222 1.72 -15.30 1.89
N VAL A 223 0.88 -14.35 1.53
CA VAL A 223 0.16 -14.35 0.25
C VAL A 223 1.13 -14.28 -0.93
N ILE A 224 2.08 -13.34 -0.91
CA ILE A 224 3.04 -13.18 -2.02
C ILE A 224 3.93 -14.40 -2.17
N LYS A 225 4.44 -14.94 -1.05
CA LYS A 225 5.25 -16.18 -1.05
C LYS A 225 4.45 -17.34 -1.64
N THR A 226 3.25 -17.58 -1.12
CA THR A 226 2.39 -18.68 -1.58
C THR A 226 2.13 -18.57 -3.08
N LEU A 227 1.83 -17.38 -3.58
CA LEU A 227 1.59 -17.18 -5.02
C LEU A 227 2.85 -17.44 -5.87
N LEU A 228 3.99 -16.87 -5.48
CA LEU A 228 5.23 -17.07 -6.22
C LEU A 228 5.71 -18.53 -6.17
N GLU A 229 5.63 -19.17 -5.02
CA GLU A 229 6.00 -20.59 -4.85
C GLU A 229 5.08 -21.54 -5.62
N SER A 230 3.79 -21.19 -5.78
CA SER A 230 2.82 -22.01 -6.50
C SER A 230 2.96 -21.95 -8.02
N ALA A 231 3.77 -21.05 -8.57
CA ALA A 231 3.95 -20.89 -10.00
C ALA A 231 4.43 -22.18 -10.68
N GLU A 232 3.70 -22.65 -11.70
CA GLU A 232 4.00 -23.85 -12.48
C GLU A 232 4.39 -23.55 -13.93
N LYS A 233 4.03 -22.35 -14.44
CA LYS A 233 4.23 -21.97 -15.85
C LYS A 233 5.01 -20.68 -15.99
N SER A 234 4.56 -19.61 -15.34
CA SER A 234 5.14 -18.29 -15.59
C SER A 234 5.00 -17.33 -14.41
N ILE A 235 5.98 -16.42 -14.31
CA ILE A 235 5.94 -15.26 -13.39
C ILE A 235 6.30 -14.02 -14.20
N ALA A 236 5.37 -13.04 -14.27
CA ALA A 236 5.66 -11.71 -14.80
C ALA A 236 5.52 -10.67 -13.70
N ILE A 237 6.56 -9.88 -13.45
CA ILE A 237 6.58 -8.84 -12.43
C ILE A 237 6.90 -7.51 -13.07
N GLN A 238 6.07 -6.50 -12.79
CA GLN A 238 6.39 -5.10 -13.11
C GLN A 238 6.23 -4.27 -11.83
N THR A 239 7.35 -3.83 -11.27
CA THR A 239 7.38 -3.14 -9.98
C THR A 239 8.46 -2.07 -9.92
N GLN A 240 8.38 -1.18 -8.95
CA GLN A 240 9.38 -0.13 -8.74
C GLN A 240 10.74 -0.75 -8.37
N TYR A 241 10.77 -1.62 -7.36
CA TYR A 241 11.98 -2.35 -6.94
C TYR A 241 11.65 -3.66 -6.23
N ILE A 242 12.64 -4.56 -6.21
CA ILE A 242 12.62 -5.84 -5.48
C ILE A 242 13.91 -5.91 -4.68
N VAL A 243 13.81 -5.79 -3.35
CA VAL A 243 14.95 -5.76 -2.42
C VAL A 243 14.72 -6.59 -1.14
N ASP A 244 13.66 -7.41 -1.13
CA ASP A 244 13.41 -8.35 -0.04
C ASP A 244 14.15 -9.66 -0.32
N ASP A 245 15.02 -10.07 0.62
CA ASP A 245 15.88 -11.23 0.45
C ASP A 245 15.10 -12.53 0.23
N GLU A 246 14.01 -12.73 0.97
CA GLU A 246 13.20 -13.95 0.86
C GLU A 246 12.46 -14.02 -0.48
N ILE A 247 11.95 -12.89 -0.97
CA ILE A 247 11.33 -12.81 -2.30
C ILE A 247 12.38 -13.04 -3.40
N LEU A 248 13.57 -12.47 -3.27
CA LEU A 248 14.69 -12.70 -4.20
C LEU A 248 15.08 -14.18 -4.25
N ASP A 249 15.18 -14.86 -3.11
CA ASP A 249 15.48 -16.30 -3.04
C ASP A 249 14.42 -17.16 -3.73
N ILE A 250 13.13 -16.84 -3.55
CA ILE A 250 12.03 -17.52 -4.26
C ILE A 250 12.16 -17.30 -5.77
N LEU A 251 12.36 -16.06 -6.22
CA LEU A 251 12.51 -15.74 -7.64
C LEU A 251 13.75 -16.42 -8.25
N HIS A 252 14.85 -16.50 -7.52
CA HIS A 252 16.05 -17.23 -7.95
C HIS A 252 15.74 -18.69 -8.22
N LYS A 253 15.09 -19.35 -7.28
CA LYS A 253 14.69 -20.75 -7.44
C LYS A 253 13.74 -20.91 -8.63
N LYS A 254 12.70 -20.11 -8.70
CA LYS A 254 11.67 -20.18 -9.74
C LYS A 254 12.19 -19.85 -11.14
N SER A 255 13.24 -19.05 -11.27
CA SER A 255 13.82 -18.69 -12.57
C SER A 255 14.35 -19.87 -13.38
N SER A 256 14.62 -21.01 -12.73
CA SER A 256 15.01 -22.26 -13.39
C SER A 256 13.83 -23.22 -13.61
N GLU A 257 12.66 -22.94 -13.07
CA GLU A 257 11.49 -23.82 -13.07
C GLU A 257 10.39 -23.34 -14.02
N VAL A 258 10.23 -22.00 -14.17
CA VAL A 258 9.14 -21.39 -14.94
C VAL A 258 9.64 -20.26 -15.84
N ASP A 259 8.85 -19.88 -16.84
CA ASP A 259 9.12 -18.69 -17.66
C ASP A 259 9.00 -17.42 -16.78
N MET A 260 10.07 -16.64 -16.71
CA MET A 260 10.12 -15.46 -15.84
C MET A 260 10.50 -14.20 -16.60
N ALA A 261 9.76 -13.11 -16.32
CA ALA A 261 10.06 -11.78 -16.84
C ALA A 261 9.81 -10.70 -15.76
N ILE A 262 10.81 -9.86 -15.49
CA ILE A 262 10.78 -8.83 -14.45
C ILE A 262 11.12 -7.48 -15.07
N ILE A 263 10.27 -6.47 -14.86
CA ILE A 263 10.53 -5.08 -15.24
C ILE A 263 10.56 -4.24 -13.95
N VAL A 264 11.68 -3.55 -13.70
CA VAL A 264 11.82 -2.67 -12.55
C VAL A 264 12.14 -1.22 -12.97
N ALA A 265 12.11 -0.29 -12.01
CA ALA A 265 12.56 1.07 -12.26
C ALA A 265 14.07 1.12 -12.54
N ASN A 266 14.49 2.04 -13.38
CA ASN A 266 15.90 2.29 -13.65
C ASN A 266 16.50 3.15 -12.52
N THR A 267 16.74 2.53 -11.37
CA THR A 267 17.31 3.15 -10.16
C THR A 267 18.38 2.24 -9.54
N ASP A 268 19.25 2.81 -8.72
CA ASP A 268 20.33 2.09 -8.05
C ASP A 268 19.82 1.00 -7.10
N ASP A 269 18.58 1.15 -6.57
CA ASP A 269 17.96 0.13 -5.70
C ASP A 269 17.82 -1.23 -6.38
N ASN A 270 17.76 -1.27 -7.71
CA ASN A 270 17.61 -2.49 -8.49
C ASN A 270 18.94 -3.04 -9.04
N TYR A 271 20.07 -2.44 -8.66
CA TYR A 271 21.38 -2.84 -9.19
C TYR A 271 21.68 -4.33 -8.94
N ASP A 272 21.47 -4.80 -7.72
CA ASP A 272 21.74 -6.18 -7.34
C ASP A 272 20.82 -7.15 -8.10
N LEU A 273 19.52 -6.85 -8.19
CA LEU A 273 18.58 -7.64 -9.00
C LEU A 273 19.01 -7.76 -10.46
N ILE A 274 19.32 -6.62 -11.10
CA ILE A 274 19.68 -6.59 -12.53
C ILE A 274 21.03 -7.26 -12.77
N SER A 275 21.98 -7.16 -11.84
CA SER A 275 23.29 -7.83 -11.95
C SER A 275 23.20 -9.33 -11.72
N TYR A 276 22.20 -9.80 -10.97
CA TYR A 276 22.00 -11.22 -10.67
C TYR A 276 21.26 -11.95 -11.80
N PHE A 277 20.17 -11.36 -12.28
CA PHE A 277 19.37 -11.98 -13.36
C PHE A 277 19.90 -11.59 -14.74
N TRP A 278 19.82 -12.52 -15.68
CA TRP A 278 20.15 -12.26 -17.07
C TRP A 278 19.14 -11.28 -17.71
N PRO A 279 19.56 -10.50 -18.75
CA PRO A 279 18.67 -9.53 -19.43
C PRO A 279 17.40 -10.11 -20.08
N TRP A 280 17.33 -11.42 -20.24
CA TRP A 280 16.09 -12.07 -20.68
C TRP A 280 15.13 -12.40 -19.53
N ILE A 281 15.55 -12.23 -18.27
CA ILE A 281 14.70 -12.39 -17.09
C ILE A 281 14.37 -11.03 -16.47
N ALA A 282 15.36 -10.16 -16.27
CA ALA A 282 15.14 -8.88 -15.61
C ALA A 282 15.65 -7.71 -16.45
N ARG A 283 14.85 -6.63 -16.52
CA ARG A 283 15.13 -5.40 -17.28
C ARG A 283 14.69 -4.17 -16.52
N THR A 284 15.25 -3.02 -16.88
CA THR A 284 14.82 -1.72 -16.40
C THR A 284 13.98 -0.98 -17.43
N LEU A 285 12.82 -0.42 -17.01
CA LEU A 285 11.98 0.40 -17.86
C LEU A 285 12.65 1.76 -18.13
N LYS A 286 12.80 2.15 -19.38
CA LYS A 286 13.41 3.42 -19.77
C LYS A 286 12.41 4.50 -20.22
N SER A 287 11.27 4.08 -20.75
CA SER A 287 10.29 5.00 -21.33
C SER A 287 9.63 5.90 -20.27
N HIS A 288 9.47 5.39 -19.04
CA HIS A 288 8.82 6.07 -17.93
C HIS A 288 9.51 5.66 -16.62
N TYR A 289 9.36 6.47 -15.58
CA TYR A 289 9.67 6.01 -14.23
C TYR A 289 8.67 4.92 -13.84
N ASN A 290 9.17 3.68 -13.65
CA ASN A 290 8.34 2.55 -13.31
C ASN A 290 7.92 2.62 -11.84
N HIS A 291 6.71 3.05 -11.59
CA HIS A 291 6.15 3.13 -10.22
C HIS A 291 4.95 2.19 -10.04
N THR A 292 4.69 1.34 -11.05
CA THR A 292 3.68 0.29 -10.91
C THR A 292 4.11 -0.80 -9.93
N LYS A 293 3.16 -1.59 -9.47
CA LYS A 293 3.37 -2.74 -8.59
C LYS A 293 2.36 -3.82 -8.98
N MET A 294 2.80 -4.73 -9.84
CA MET A 294 1.98 -5.81 -10.39
C MET A 294 2.78 -7.11 -10.45
N ILE A 295 2.12 -8.22 -10.15
CA ILE A 295 2.63 -9.58 -10.27
C ILE A 295 1.56 -10.41 -10.96
N LEU A 296 1.92 -11.09 -12.05
CA LEU A 296 1.09 -12.09 -12.71
C LEU A 296 1.72 -13.47 -12.57
N VAL A 297 0.98 -14.42 -12.03
CA VAL A 297 1.40 -15.81 -11.86
C VAL A 297 0.53 -16.70 -12.74
N ASP A 298 1.18 -17.54 -13.56
CA ASP A 298 0.58 -18.57 -14.41
C ASP A 298 -0.52 -18.06 -15.37
N GLU A 299 -0.44 -16.78 -15.77
CA GLU A 299 -1.49 -16.13 -16.57
C GLU A 299 -2.88 -16.22 -15.93
N LYS A 300 -2.94 -16.36 -14.60
CA LYS A 300 -4.16 -16.64 -13.84
C LYS A 300 -4.39 -15.70 -12.66
N TYR A 301 -3.36 -15.41 -11.89
CA TYR A 301 -3.46 -14.59 -10.69
C TYR A 301 -2.71 -13.29 -10.90
N LEU A 302 -3.44 -12.20 -11.09
CA LEU A 302 -2.88 -10.86 -11.25
C LEU A 302 -3.03 -10.08 -9.95
N LEU A 303 -1.91 -9.70 -9.35
CA LEU A 303 -1.87 -8.85 -8.17
C LEU A 303 -1.56 -7.42 -8.58
N LEU A 304 -2.26 -6.48 -7.97
CA LEU A 304 -2.07 -5.06 -8.18
C LEU A 304 -2.28 -4.30 -6.86
N GLY A 305 -1.45 -3.29 -6.59
CA GLY A 305 -1.64 -2.41 -5.45
C GLY A 305 -0.49 -1.48 -5.15
N SER A 306 -0.29 -1.16 -3.88
CA SER A 306 0.65 -0.12 -3.44
C SER A 306 2.04 -0.63 -3.07
N MET A 307 2.18 -1.93 -2.73
CA MET A 307 3.33 -2.50 -2.08
C MET A 307 4.54 -2.68 -3.01
N ASN A 308 5.69 -2.21 -2.60
CA ASN A 308 6.96 -2.62 -3.17
C ASN A 308 7.41 -3.97 -2.58
N LEU A 309 8.26 -4.71 -3.29
CA LEU A 309 8.79 -5.98 -2.79
C LEU A 309 10.02 -5.73 -1.90
N SER A 310 9.76 -5.20 -0.71
CA SER A 310 10.75 -4.92 0.34
C SER A 310 10.24 -5.37 1.70
N ALA A 311 11.14 -5.72 2.61
CA ALA A 311 10.78 -6.12 3.98
C ALA A 311 9.95 -5.04 4.69
N ASN A 312 10.22 -3.76 4.45
CA ASN A 312 9.46 -2.68 5.05
C ASN A 312 8.01 -2.65 4.54
N SER A 313 7.79 -2.81 3.23
CA SER A 313 6.43 -2.85 2.65
C SER A 313 5.67 -4.10 3.07
N LEU A 314 6.34 -5.26 3.10
CA LEU A 314 5.70 -6.54 3.42
C LEU A 314 5.32 -6.69 4.91
N ASP A 315 6.15 -6.14 5.82
CA ASP A 315 6.04 -6.46 7.25
C ASP A 315 5.72 -5.26 8.14
N LYS A 316 5.80 -4.02 7.63
CA LYS A 316 5.75 -2.84 8.49
C LYS A 316 4.82 -1.72 8.00
N ASN A 317 4.62 -1.59 6.69
CA ASN A 317 3.76 -0.54 6.14
C ASN A 317 2.29 -0.97 6.12
N ARG A 318 1.37 0.01 6.10
CA ARG A 318 0.04 -0.18 5.58
C ARG A 318 0.09 -0.13 4.07
N GLU A 319 -0.10 -1.29 3.44
CA GLU A 319 -0.22 -1.44 1.99
C GLU A 319 -1.51 -2.20 1.66
N ILE A 320 -2.05 -1.96 0.49
CA ILE A 320 -3.25 -2.65 0.00
C ILE A 320 -2.98 -3.16 -1.40
N TRP A 321 -3.19 -4.46 -1.59
CA TRP A 321 -3.17 -5.14 -2.89
C TRP A 321 -4.43 -5.95 -3.09
N ILE A 322 -4.74 -6.23 -4.32
CA ILE A 322 -5.86 -7.06 -4.75
C ILE A 322 -5.38 -8.18 -5.64
N ILE A 323 -6.09 -9.31 -5.59
CA ILE A 323 -5.86 -10.46 -6.47
C ILE A 323 -7.01 -10.56 -7.46
N LEU A 324 -6.70 -10.55 -8.74
CA LEU A 324 -7.62 -10.54 -9.85
C LEU A 324 -7.44 -11.79 -10.70
N MET A 325 -8.57 -12.39 -11.14
CA MET A 325 -8.57 -13.63 -11.90
C MET A 325 -9.37 -13.55 -13.22
N ASP A 326 -9.89 -12.37 -13.57
CA ASP A 326 -10.62 -12.20 -14.83
C ASP A 326 -9.65 -12.24 -16.02
N THR A 327 -9.78 -13.25 -16.87
CA THR A 327 -8.88 -13.51 -17.99
C THR A 327 -8.83 -12.39 -19.03
N ARG A 328 -9.90 -11.58 -19.18
CA ARG A 328 -9.91 -10.44 -20.14
C ARG A 328 -8.94 -9.36 -19.72
N HIS A 329 -8.87 -9.09 -18.41
CA HIS A 329 -8.01 -8.05 -17.88
C HIS A 329 -6.57 -8.52 -17.70
N ILE A 330 -6.38 -9.81 -17.45
CA ILE A 330 -5.05 -10.43 -17.51
C ILE A 330 -4.45 -10.25 -18.91
N ALA A 331 -5.23 -10.49 -19.98
CA ALA A 331 -4.78 -10.26 -21.35
C ALA A 331 -4.43 -8.78 -21.65
N ASP A 332 -5.14 -7.82 -21.05
CA ASP A 332 -4.77 -6.40 -21.15
C ASP A 332 -3.43 -6.12 -20.45
N PHE A 333 -3.23 -6.67 -19.26
CA PHE A 333 -1.94 -6.56 -18.57
C PHE A 333 -0.80 -7.16 -19.38
N GLU A 334 -0.95 -8.35 -19.91
CA GLU A 334 0.08 -9.02 -20.73
C GLU A 334 0.47 -8.18 -21.95
N LYS A 335 -0.52 -7.58 -22.60
CA LYS A 335 -0.29 -6.67 -23.73
C LYS A 335 0.53 -5.45 -23.31
N TRP A 336 0.20 -4.83 -22.16
CA TRP A 336 0.94 -3.68 -21.65
C TRP A 336 2.34 -4.08 -21.19
N PHE A 337 2.45 -5.18 -20.45
CA PHE A 337 3.72 -5.73 -20.00
C PHE A 337 4.66 -6.00 -21.18
N LYS A 338 4.16 -6.67 -22.23
CA LYS A 338 4.93 -6.94 -23.44
C LYS A 338 5.46 -5.66 -24.09
N LYS A 339 4.63 -4.63 -24.20
CA LYS A 339 5.04 -3.33 -24.76
C LYS A 339 6.13 -2.67 -23.91
N ASP A 340 5.98 -2.72 -22.60
CA ASP A 340 6.97 -2.16 -21.69
C ASP A 340 8.27 -3.00 -21.70
N TRP A 341 8.17 -4.32 -21.80
CA TRP A 341 9.29 -5.23 -21.97
C TRP A 341 10.12 -4.93 -23.21
N GLU A 342 9.46 -4.68 -24.35
CA GLU A 342 10.12 -4.34 -25.63
C GLU A 342 10.86 -2.99 -25.55
N SER A 343 10.43 -2.08 -24.68
CA SER A 343 11.06 -0.77 -24.43
C SER A 343 12.06 -0.76 -23.26
N SER A 344 12.25 -1.90 -22.59
CA SER A 344 13.17 -2.08 -21.45
C SER A 344 14.52 -2.62 -21.91
N ILE A 345 15.54 -2.45 -21.05
CA ILE A 345 16.91 -2.92 -21.30
C ILE A 345 17.42 -3.73 -20.13
#